data_2520fc5a6b68616f4bdb7457f9b67c5a
#
_entry.id   2520fc5a6b68616f4bdb7457f9b67c5a
#
_cell.length_a   1.000
_cell.length_b   1.000
_cell.length_c   1.000
_cell.angle_alpha   90.00
_cell.angle_beta   90.00
_cell.angle_gamma   90.00
#
_symmetry.space_group_name_H-M   'P 1'
#
loop_
_entity.id
_entity.type
_entity.pdbx_description
1 polymer ?
#
loop_
_entity_poly.entity_id
_entity_poly.type
_entity_poly.pdbx_seq_one_letter_code
_entity_poly.pdbx_strand_id
1 'polypeptide(L)'
;FIRRFANKYTPIVLILALLTVLLPFVYSLISPQFNYEFSTWLHRAFIFLVISCPCALVISVPLTYFAGIGSAAKRGILFKGSNFIDALSEVDTVVFDKTGTLTTGSFKVKEWSFDNPNHLKTVAIIEQNSTHPLAKAVANGVETGDYKVEVDTLKELAGYGIEALIAGEKWLVGTTKLLEKHAIAVPSHLTSLASTLVVCAYNDEYVGHIVLEDELKDDTEHLVEALNAVGVHKTVVLSGDKQALVENIAQSIGIEEAHGNLLPEGKVAHLERLKTDANAVAFVGDGINDAPALAQAHVGIVMHSGSDI
;
A
#
# COMPACT_ATOMS: atom_id res chain seq x y z
N PHE A 1 -9.10 -5.02 -23.53
CA PHE A 1 -10.12 -4.48 -24.42
C PHE A 1 -9.97 -4.98 -25.86
N ILE A 2 -8.88 -4.70 -26.59
CA ILE A 2 -8.66 -5.04 -28.02
C ILE A 2 -8.90 -6.53 -28.30
N ARG A 3 -8.37 -7.44 -27.47
CA ARG A 3 -8.53 -8.88 -27.65
C ARG A 3 -10.00 -9.34 -27.56
N ARG A 4 -10.75 -8.79 -26.58
CA ARG A 4 -12.18 -9.09 -26.44
C ARG A 4 -13.00 -8.55 -27.62
N PHE A 5 -12.66 -7.37 -28.10
CA PHE A 5 -13.28 -6.77 -29.28
C PHE A 5 -12.98 -7.62 -30.54
N ALA A 6 -11.71 -7.93 -30.82
CA ALA A 6 -11.30 -8.70 -32.00
C ALA A 6 -11.97 -10.08 -32.05
N ASN A 7 -12.09 -10.78 -30.92
CA ASN A 7 -12.73 -12.10 -30.84
C ASN A 7 -14.21 -12.10 -31.27
N LYS A 8 -14.91 -10.98 -31.09
CA LYS A 8 -16.31 -10.85 -31.53
C LYS A 8 -16.42 -10.25 -32.93
N TYR A 9 -15.64 -9.22 -33.20
CA TYR A 9 -15.71 -8.45 -34.44
C TYR A 9 -15.26 -9.26 -35.66
N THR A 10 -14.11 -9.94 -35.57
CA THR A 10 -13.52 -10.66 -36.70
C THR A 10 -14.45 -11.75 -37.29
N PRO A 11 -15.06 -12.64 -36.48
CA PRO A 11 -15.96 -13.64 -37.04
C PRO A 11 -17.20 -13.02 -37.68
N ILE A 12 -17.73 -11.93 -37.13
CA ILE A 12 -18.92 -11.24 -37.71
C ILE A 12 -18.55 -10.69 -39.09
N VAL A 13 -17.42 -10.02 -39.25
CA VAL A 13 -17.00 -9.46 -40.53
C VAL A 13 -16.71 -10.57 -41.56
N LEU A 14 -16.11 -11.68 -41.14
CA LEU A 14 -15.89 -12.83 -42.04
C LEU A 14 -17.20 -13.47 -42.50
N ILE A 15 -18.18 -13.65 -41.63
CA ILE A 15 -19.50 -14.15 -41.97
C ILE A 15 -20.20 -13.21 -42.97
N LEU A 16 -20.17 -11.90 -42.73
CA LEU A 16 -20.76 -10.93 -43.64
C LEU A 16 -20.06 -10.93 -45.00
N ALA A 17 -18.74 -11.02 -45.04
CA ALA A 17 -17.98 -11.16 -46.29
C ALA A 17 -18.36 -12.42 -47.05
N LEU A 18 -18.53 -13.55 -46.36
CA LEU A 18 -19.00 -14.79 -46.96
C LEU A 18 -20.42 -14.65 -47.51
N LEU A 19 -21.30 -13.99 -46.78
CA LEU A 19 -22.67 -13.75 -47.22
C LEU A 19 -22.75 -12.84 -48.47
N THR A 20 -21.81 -11.90 -48.66
CA THR A 20 -21.77 -11.09 -49.88
C THR A 20 -21.48 -11.91 -51.14
N VAL A 21 -20.84 -13.07 -51.03
CA VAL A 21 -20.59 -14.01 -52.12
C VAL A 21 -21.74 -15.02 -52.27
N LEU A 22 -22.17 -15.60 -51.15
CA LEU A 22 -23.16 -16.68 -51.14
C LEU A 22 -24.58 -16.24 -51.46
N LEU A 23 -25.04 -15.10 -50.95
CA LEU A 23 -26.43 -14.65 -51.16
C LEU A 23 -26.72 -14.38 -52.62
N PRO A 24 -25.88 -13.69 -53.41
CA PRO A 24 -26.10 -13.48 -54.83
C PRO A 24 -26.01 -14.77 -55.63
N PHE A 25 -25.15 -15.73 -55.20
CA PHE A 25 -25.07 -17.05 -55.78
C PHE A 25 -26.42 -17.81 -55.62
N VAL A 26 -26.94 -17.89 -54.40
CA VAL A 26 -28.21 -18.53 -54.13
C VAL A 26 -29.37 -17.86 -54.86
N TYR A 27 -29.34 -16.50 -54.94
CA TYR A 27 -30.33 -15.75 -55.69
C TYR A 27 -30.30 -16.08 -57.20
N SER A 28 -29.11 -16.29 -57.79
CA SER A 28 -28.95 -16.65 -59.19
C SER A 28 -29.56 -18.03 -59.52
N LEU A 29 -29.63 -18.94 -58.55
CA LEU A 29 -30.31 -20.25 -58.71
C LEU A 29 -31.82 -20.13 -58.80
N ILE A 30 -32.40 -19.10 -58.16
CA ILE A 30 -33.84 -18.85 -58.13
C ILE A 30 -34.29 -17.97 -59.29
N SER A 31 -33.41 -17.05 -59.73
CA SER A 31 -33.73 -16.03 -60.74
C SER A 31 -32.78 -16.17 -61.95
N PRO A 32 -33.18 -16.91 -63.02
CA PRO A 32 -32.34 -17.17 -64.19
C PRO A 32 -31.91 -15.90 -64.97
N GLN A 33 -32.56 -14.77 -64.74
CA GLN A 33 -32.20 -13.49 -65.35
C GLN A 33 -31.03 -12.77 -64.62
N PHE A 34 -30.66 -13.22 -63.42
CA PHE A 34 -29.55 -12.62 -62.67
C PHE A 34 -28.23 -13.28 -63.06
N ASN A 35 -27.38 -12.52 -63.75
CA ASN A 35 -26.06 -13.03 -64.14
C ASN A 35 -25.08 -12.95 -62.99
N TYR A 36 -24.82 -14.09 -62.34
CA TYR A 36 -23.82 -14.20 -61.25
C TYR A 36 -22.44 -14.40 -61.79
N GLU A 37 -21.53 -13.45 -61.49
CA GLU A 37 -20.13 -13.55 -61.82
C GLU A 37 -19.33 -13.67 -60.54
N PHE A 38 -18.79 -14.88 -60.28
CA PHE A 38 -18.05 -15.18 -59.03
C PHE A 38 -16.90 -14.22 -58.77
N SER A 39 -16.09 -13.86 -59.79
CA SER A 39 -14.98 -12.96 -59.66
C SER A 39 -15.40 -11.58 -59.14
N THR A 40 -16.48 -11.04 -59.67
CA THR A 40 -17.00 -9.72 -59.28
C THR A 40 -17.51 -9.74 -57.81
N TRP A 41 -18.23 -10.78 -57.38
CA TRP A 41 -18.73 -10.87 -56.02
C TRP A 41 -17.61 -11.17 -55.00
N LEU A 42 -16.62 -11.98 -55.39
CA LEU A 42 -15.43 -12.22 -54.59
C LEU A 42 -14.60 -10.92 -54.40
N HIS A 43 -14.44 -10.15 -55.49
CA HIS A 43 -13.77 -8.86 -55.40
C HIS A 43 -14.51 -7.88 -54.44
N ARG A 44 -15.84 -7.84 -54.52
CA ARG A 44 -16.67 -7.04 -53.56
C ARG A 44 -16.47 -7.49 -52.12
N ALA A 45 -16.42 -8.79 -51.85
CA ALA A 45 -16.16 -9.32 -50.53
C ALA A 45 -14.77 -8.93 -50.00
N PHE A 46 -13.73 -8.94 -50.85
CA PHE A 46 -12.41 -8.44 -50.44
C PHE A 46 -12.39 -6.94 -50.17
N ILE A 47 -13.05 -6.13 -50.98
CA ILE A 47 -13.21 -4.70 -50.71
C ILE A 47 -13.90 -4.49 -49.38
N PHE A 48 -14.98 -5.23 -49.11
CA PHE A 48 -15.72 -5.17 -47.85
C PHE A 48 -14.81 -5.52 -46.64
N LEU A 49 -13.96 -6.58 -46.74
CA LEU A 49 -13.00 -6.94 -45.69
C LEU A 49 -11.99 -5.83 -45.41
N VAL A 50 -11.47 -5.19 -46.48
CA VAL A 50 -10.49 -4.10 -46.32
C VAL A 50 -11.12 -2.87 -45.67
N ILE A 51 -12.33 -2.46 -46.14
CA ILE A 51 -13.03 -1.29 -45.61
C ILE A 51 -13.50 -1.53 -44.15
N SER A 52 -13.84 -2.78 -43.82
CA SER A 52 -14.27 -3.16 -42.47
C SER A 52 -13.11 -3.29 -41.49
N CYS A 53 -11.86 -2.98 -41.89
CA CYS A 53 -10.74 -2.99 -40.96
C CYS A 53 -10.86 -1.85 -39.93
N PRO A 54 -10.90 -2.12 -38.61
CA PRO A 54 -11.00 -1.07 -37.60
C PRO A 54 -9.62 -0.43 -37.30
N CYS A 55 -8.89 -0.03 -38.37
CA CYS A 55 -7.50 0.42 -38.26
C CYS A 55 -7.31 1.61 -37.31
N ALA A 56 -8.26 2.56 -37.32
CA ALA A 56 -8.25 3.70 -36.40
C ALA A 56 -8.33 3.26 -34.91
N LEU A 57 -9.17 2.27 -34.61
CA LEU A 57 -9.34 1.74 -33.26
C LEU A 57 -8.08 0.99 -32.79
N VAL A 58 -7.45 0.23 -33.69
CA VAL A 58 -6.24 -0.55 -33.41
C VAL A 58 -5.05 0.35 -33.09
N ILE A 59 -5.00 1.56 -33.67
CA ILE A 59 -3.95 2.54 -33.43
C ILE A 59 -4.30 3.45 -32.22
N SER A 60 -5.55 3.91 -32.12
CA SER A 60 -5.94 4.90 -31.10
C SER A 60 -5.90 4.34 -29.68
N VAL A 61 -6.29 3.06 -29.50
CA VAL A 61 -6.34 2.45 -28.15
C VAL A 61 -4.93 2.37 -27.53
N PRO A 62 -3.91 1.74 -28.17
CA PRO A 62 -2.55 1.78 -27.63
C PRO A 62 -2.01 3.18 -27.39
N LEU A 63 -2.29 4.13 -28.30
CA LEU A 63 -1.83 5.50 -28.16
C LEU A 63 -2.41 6.16 -26.93
N THR A 64 -3.69 5.92 -26.62
CA THR A 64 -4.35 6.42 -25.41
C THR A 64 -3.70 5.86 -24.14
N TYR A 65 -3.40 4.54 -24.11
CA TYR A 65 -2.69 3.94 -22.98
C TYR A 65 -1.29 4.54 -22.81
N PHE A 66 -0.53 4.69 -23.89
CA PHE A 66 0.80 5.33 -23.82
C PHE A 66 0.72 6.77 -23.31
N ALA A 67 -0.25 7.55 -23.79
CA ALA A 67 -0.47 8.90 -23.31
C ALA A 67 -0.85 8.94 -21.81
N GLY A 68 -1.73 8.01 -21.37
CA GLY A 68 -2.12 7.85 -19.98
C GLY A 68 -0.95 7.49 -19.06
N ILE A 69 -0.16 6.45 -19.44
CA ILE A 69 1.03 6.02 -18.70
C ILE A 69 2.05 7.16 -18.64
N GLY A 70 2.31 7.85 -19.76
CA GLY A 70 3.23 8.97 -19.81
C GLY A 70 2.79 10.17 -18.96
N SER A 71 1.47 10.45 -18.89
CA SER A 71 0.92 11.49 -18.02
C SER A 71 1.04 11.12 -16.53
N ALA A 72 0.78 9.86 -16.19
CA ALA A 72 0.93 9.36 -14.82
C ALA A 72 2.39 9.39 -14.36
N ALA A 73 3.33 8.95 -15.23
CA ALA A 73 4.77 8.99 -14.95
C ALA A 73 5.29 10.39 -14.65
N LYS A 74 4.79 11.42 -15.36
CA LYS A 74 5.12 12.83 -15.06
C LYS A 74 4.65 13.29 -13.66
N ARG A 75 3.72 12.58 -13.05
CA ARG A 75 3.21 12.83 -11.69
C ARG A 75 3.81 11.86 -10.65
N GLY A 76 4.87 11.12 -11.01
CA GLY A 76 5.51 10.15 -10.14
C GLY A 76 4.77 8.81 -10.02
N ILE A 77 3.73 8.56 -10.83
CA ILE A 77 2.97 7.29 -10.80
C ILE A 77 3.45 6.38 -11.93
N LEU A 78 4.10 5.28 -11.58
CA LEU A 78 4.67 4.33 -12.52
C LEU A 78 3.76 3.10 -12.72
N PHE A 79 3.10 3.01 -13.87
CA PHE A 79 2.36 1.81 -14.28
C PHE A 79 3.28 0.79 -14.95
N LYS A 80 3.30 -0.45 -14.46
CA LYS A 80 4.07 -1.55 -15.05
C LYS A 80 3.45 -2.13 -16.34
N GLY A 81 2.24 -1.69 -16.71
CA GLY A 81 1.55 -2.12 -17.94
C GLY A 81 0.14 -1.53 -18.04
N SER A 82 -0.40 -1.54 -19.26
CA SER A 82 -1.76 -1.01 -19.54
C SER A 82 -2.88 -1.81 -18.86
N ASN A 83 -2.66 -3.10 -18.60
CA ASN A 83 -3.60 -3.95 -17.89
C ASN A 83 -3.88 -3.47 -16.46
N PHE A 84 -2.91 -2.81 -15.81
CA PHE A 84 -3.11 -2.24 -14.48
C PHE A 84 -3.99 -0.99 -14.48
N ILE A 85 -4.02 -0.24 -15.61
CA ILE A 85 -4.97 0.89 -15.76
C ILE A 85 -6.39 0.35 -15.84
N ASP A 86 -6.62 -0.70 -16.64
CA ASP A 86 -7.93 -1.34 -16.74
C ASP A 86 -8.38 -1.90 -15.38
N ALA A 87 -7.49 -2.65 -14.70
CA ALA A 87 -7.78 -3.21 -13.39
C ALA A 87 -8.06 -2.13 -12.33
N LEU A 88 -7.31 -1.02 -12.35
CA LEU A 88 -7.50 0.09 -11.40
C LEU A 88 -8.88 0.77 -11.59
N SER A 89 -9.39 0.83 -12.83
CA SER A 89 -10.71 1.39 -13.10
C SER A 89 -11.89 0.54 -12.59
N GLU A 90 -11.63 -0.73 -12.25
CA GLU A 90 -12.62 -1.67 -11.71
C GLU A 90 -12.53 -1.78 -10.17
N VAL A 91 -11.55 -1.11 -9.54
CA VAL A 91 -11.32 -1.16 -8.08
C VAL A 91 -12.47 -0.49 -7.34
N ASP A 92 -13.10 -1.23 -6.44
CA ASP A 92 -14.14 -0.77 -5.52
C ASP A 92 -13.73 -0.88 -4.04
N THR A 93 -12.67 -1.61 -3.76
CA THR A 93 -12.12 -1.84 -2.42
C THR A 93 -10.63 -1.54 -2.38
N VAL A 94 -10.21 -0.69 -1.44
CA VAL A 94 -8.79 -0.36 -1.23
C VAL A 94 -8.35 -0.79 0.15
N VAL A 95 -7.27 -1.55 0.20
CA VAL A 95 -6.65 -2.04 1.43
C VAL A 95 -5.31 -1.35 1.61
N PHE A 96 -5.09 -0.78 2.77
CA PHE A 96 -3.86 -0.07 3.13
C PHE A 96 -3.04 -0.84 4.14
N ASP A 97 -1.73 -0.93 3.95
CA ASP A 97 -0.83 -1.09 5.07
C ASP A 97 -0.77 0.21 5.87
N LYS A 98 -0.45 0.13 7.16
CA LYS A 98 -0.32 1.31 8.01
C LYS A 98 1.04 2.00 7.83
N THR A 99 2.11 1.27 8.16
CA THR A 99 3.45 1.83 8.36
C THR A 99 4.14 2.15 7.04
N GLY A 100 4.63 3.39 6.86
CA GLY A 100 5.24 3.83 5.60
C GLY A 100 4.25 4.08 4.45
N THR A 101 2.97 3.71 4.62
CA THR A 101 1.90 3.89 3.64
C THR A 101 0.95 5.02 4.04
N LEU A 102 0.17 4.84 5.09
CA LEU A 102 -0.67 5.90 5.68
C LEU A 102 0.14 6.83 6.58
N THR A 103 1.21 6.31 7.16
CA THR A 103 2.15 7.05 8.00
C THR A 103 3.45 7.30 7.25
N THR A 104 4.24 8.25 7.76
CA THR A 104 5.56 8.57 7.20
C THR A 104 6.60 7.50 7.52
N GLY A 105 6.32 6.60 8.49
CA GLY A 105 7.29 5.67 9.08
C GLY A 105 8.29 6.38 10.00
N SER A 106 8.08 7.66 10.24
CA SER A 106 8.86 8.48 11.17
C SER A 106 8.08 8.63 12.47
N PHE A 107 8.73 8.30 13.57
CA PHE A 107 8.15 8.47 14.89
C PHE A 107 8.47 9.84 15.46
N LYS A 108 7.52 10.42 16.21
CA LYS A 108 7.70 11.61 17.01
C LYS A 108 7.39 11.33 18.47
N VAL A 109 8.08 12.02 19.37
CA VAL A 109 7.74 12.00 20.78
C VAL A 109 6.45 12.78 20.98
N LYS A 110 5.41 12.09 21.48
CA LYS A 110 4.09 12.67 21.78
C LYS A 110 4.08 13.23 23.20
N GLU A 111 4.51 12.41 24.13
CA GLU A 111 4.56 12.76 25.57
C GLU A 111 5.61 11.89 26.26
N TRP A 112 6.04 12.35 27.44
CA TRP A 112 6.91 11.59 28.34
C TRP A 112 6.51 11.80 29.79
N SER A 113 6.86 10.84 30.63
CA SER A 113 6.69 10.93 32.07
C SER A 113 7.92 10.39 32.77
N PHE A 114 8.65 11.28 33.44
CA PHE A 114 9.84 10.96 34.25
C PHE A 114 9.80 11.80 35.52
N ASP A 115 10.10 11.18 36.65
CA ASP A 115 10.18 11.88 37.95
C ASP A 115 11.38 12.82 38.00
N ASN A 116 12.47 12.48 37.28
CA ASN A 116 13.67 13.29 37.18
C ASN A 116 13.94 13.70 35.72
N PRO A 117 13.96 15.01 35.40
CA PRO A 117 14.25 15.49 34.03
C PRO A 117 15.62 15.04 33.50
N ASN A 118 16.60 14.76 34.34
CA ASN A 118 17.91 14.28 33.92
C ASN A 118 17.82 12.82 33.40
N HIS A 119 16.89 12.00 33.88
CA HIS A 119 16.67 10.65 33.37
C HIS A 119 16.22 10.69 31.92
N LEU A 120 15.30 11.57 31.56
CA LEU A 120 14.86 11.77 30.18
C LEU A 120 16.06 12.14 29.27
N LYS A 121 16.92 13.08 29.71
CA LYS A 121 18.11 13.49 28.93
C LYS A 121 19.13 12.35 28.81
N THR A 122 19.32 11.56 29.86
CA THR A 122 20.17 10.37 29.83
C THR A 122 19.65 9.34 28.83
N VAL A 123 18.33 9.08 28.84
CA VAL A 123 17.68 8.18 27.88
C VAL A 123 17.90 8.67 26.45
N ALA A 124 17.73 9.96 26.18
CA ALA A 124 17.98 10.52 24.84
C ALA A 124 19.44 10.32 24.39
N ILE A 125 20.42 10.48 25.30
CA ILE A 125 21.83 10.21 24.98
C ILE A 125 22.11 8.73 24.72
N ILE A 126 21.47 7.81 25.45
CA ILE A 126 21.56 6.37 25.20
C ILE A 126 21.04 6.07 23.81
N GLU A 127 19.87 6.60 23.46
CA GLU A 127 19.19 6.36 22.16
C GLU A 127 19.95 6.99 20.98
N GLN A 128 20.77 8.03 21.16
CA GLN A 128 21.64 8.58 20.10
C GLN A 128 22.63 7.54 19.54
N ASN A 129 22.91 6.49 20.30
CA ASN A 129 23.84 5.44 19.89
C ASN A 129 23.16 4.29 19.13
N SER A 130 21.84 4.33 18.95
CA SER A 130 21.08 3.32 18.21
C SER A 130 20.65 3.82 16.83
N THR A 131 20.59 2.89 15.88
CA THR A 131 20.10 3.17 14.52
C THR A 131 18.60 2.95 14.38
N HIS A 132 17.95 2.44 15.42
CA HIS A 132 16.52 2.10 15.38
C HIS A 132 15.65 3.36 15.17
N PRO A 133 14.58 3.31 14.36
CA PRO A 133 13.71 4.48 14.12
C PRO A 133 13.12 5.11 15.39
N LEU A 134 12.72 4.29 16.37
CA LEU A 134 12.20 4.78 17.65
C LEU A 134 13.29 5.52 18.44
N ALA A 135 14.52 5.00 18.46
CA ALA A 135 15.67 5.60 19.10
C ALA A 135 15.98 6.98 18.51
N LYS A 136 16.01 7.08 17.18
CA LYS A 136 16.19 8.37 16.49
C LYS A 136 15.09 9.38 16.84
N ALA A 137 13.85 8.92 16.96
CA ALA A 137 12.74 9.78 17.36
C ALA A 137 12.93 10.35 18.78
N VAL A 138 13.34 9.52 19.73
CA VAL A 138 13.65 9.94 21.10
C VAL A 138 14.83 10.89 21.11
N ALA A 139 15.93 10.54 20.44
CA ALA A 139 17.15 11.35 20.38
C ALA A 139 16.92 12.73 19.79
N ASN A 140 16.06 12.83 18.76
CA ASN A 140 15.72 14.10 18.10
C ASN A 140 14.61 14.88 18.81
N GLY A 141 13.72 14.20 19.53
CA GLY A 141 12.57 14.81 20.20
C GLY A 141 12.84 15.37 21.58
N VAL A 142 14.01 15.08 22.15
CA VAL A 142 14.40 15.51 23.52
C VAL A 142 15.61 16.43 23.47
N GLU A 143 15.42 17.67 23.91
CA GLU A 143 16.52 18.63 24.02
C GLU A 143 17.44 18.29 25.21
N THR A 144 18.67 17.87 24.93
CA THR A 144 19.65 17.56 25.97
C THR A 144 20.44 18.80 26.45
N GLY A 145 20.52 19.85 25.60
CA GLY A 145 21.30 21.08 25.90
C GLY A 145 22.76 20.78 26.20
N ASP A 146 23.28 21.38 27.27
CA ASP A 146 24.64 21.13 27.72
C ASP A 146 24.82 19.87 28.58
N TYR A 147 23.76 19.11 28.79
CA TYR A 147 23.77 17.86 29.56
C TYR A 147 24.57 16.80 28.79
N LYS A 148 25.64 16.30 29.38
CA LYS A 148 26.52 15.29 28.79
C LYS A 148 26.72 14.16 29.78
N VAL A 149 26.61 12.95 29.30
CA VAL A 149 26.88 11.73 30.05
C VAL A 149 27.72 10.82 29.14
N GLU A 150 28.74 10.23 29.70
CA GLU A 150 29.57 9.26 28.99
C GLU A 150 28.98 7.86 29.20
N VAL A 151 28.71 7.17 28.10
CA VAL A 151 28.18 5.81 28.13
C VAL A 151 29.33 4.84 28.14
N ASP A 152 29.54 4.14 29.27
CA ASP A 152 30.65 3.18 29.46
C ASP A 152 30.49 1.96 28.54
N THR A 153 29.30 1.36 28.55
CA THR A 153 28.97 0.22 27.69
C THR A 153 27.53 0.31 27.19
N LEU A 154 27.30 -0.15 25.96
CA LEU A 154 25.99 -0.22 25.37
C LEU A 154 25.81 -1.55 24.65
N LYS A 155 24.69 -2.20 24.91
CA LYS A 155 24.30 -3.47 24.28
C LYS A 155 22.86 -3.38 23.75
N GLU A 156 22.71 -3.44 22.44
CA GLU A 156 21.38 -3.58 21.81
C GLU A 156 20.89 -5.04 21.91
N LEU A 157 19.65 -5.19 22.33
CA LEU A 157 18.94 -6.46 22.41
C LEU A 157 17.81 -6.45 21.38
N ALA A 158 17.98 -7.21 20.30
CA ALA A 158 17.03 -7.24 19.20
C ALA A 158 15.60 -7.55 19.67
N GLY A 159 14.65 -6.66 19.36
CA GLY A 159 13.24 -6.77 19.76
C GLY A 159 12.92 -6.41 21.21
N TYR A 160 13.92 -6.04 22.01
CA TYR A 160 13.75 -5.63 23.41
C TYR A 160 14.11 -4.17 23.65
N GLY A 161 15.28 -3.70 23.18
CA GLY A 161 15.79 -2.36 23.42
C GLY A 161 17.27 -2.37 23.76
N ILE A 162 17.69 -1.46 24.64
CA ILE A 162 19.09 -1.16 24.96
C ILE A 162 19.36 -1.40 26.46
N GLU A 163 20.45 -2.09 26.75
CA GLU A 163 21.10 -2.11 28.07
C GLU A 163 22.33 -1.24 28.01
N ALA A 164 22.45 -0.25 28.90
CA ALA A 164 23.60 0.63 29.00
C ALA A 164 24.15 0.69 30.42
N LEU A 165 25.45 0.93 30.55
CA LEU A 165 26.13 1.29 31.82
C LEU A 165 26.63 2.70 31.71
N ILE A 166 26.37 3.52 32.72
CA ILE A 166 26.79 4.91 32.83
C ILE A 166 27.28 5.13 34.23
N ALA A 167 28.56 5.44 34.39
CA ALA A 167 29.24 5.60 35.68
C ALA A 167 29.06 4.39 36.60
N GLY A 168 29.00 3.16 36.02
CA GLY A 168 28.79 1.93 36.74
C GLY A 168 27.32 1.60 37.08
N GLU A 169 26.40 2.49 36.73
CA GLU A 169 24.94 2.33 36.97
C GLU A 169 24.21 1.81 35.73
N LYS A 170 23.26 0.90 35.96
CA LYS A 170 22.58 0.18 34.88
C LYS A 170 21.35 0.94 34.40
N TRP A 171 21.25 1.06 33.08
CA TRP A 171 20.11 1.64 32.38
C TRP A 171 19.49 0.62 31.45
N LEU A 172 18.16 0.54 31.44
CA LEU A 172 17.37 -0.25 30.50
C LEU A 172 16.41 0.68 29.78
N VAL A 173 16.46 0.71 28.44
CA VAL A 173 15.62 1.54 27.61
C VAL A 173 15.03 0.70 26.48
N GLY A 174 13.71 0.58 26.39
CA GLY A 174 13.10 -0.23 25.34
C GLY A 174 11.65 -0.59 25.57
N THR A 175 11.26 -1.79 25.12
CA THR A 175 9.88 -2.28 25.23
C THR A 175 9.55 -2.75 26.65
N THR A 176 8.26 -2.87 26.98
CA THR A 176 7.82 -3.47 28.27
C THR A 176 8.40 -4.85 28.51
N LYS A 177 8.61 -5.63 27.45
CA LYS A 177 9.23 -6.97 27.52
C LYS A 177 10.68 -6.94 28.03
N LEU A 178 11.41 -5.83 27.80
CA LEU A 178 12.78 -5.66 28.34
C LEU A 178 12.73 -5.59 29.87
N LEU A 179 11.85 -4.77 30.42
CA LEU A 179 11.71 -4.59 31.86
C LEU A 179 11.16 -5.87 32.52
N GLU A 180 10.19 -6.51 31.91
CA GLU A 180 9.66 -7.81 32.35
C GLU A 180 10.74 -8.90 32.46
N LYS A 181 11.65 -8.97 31.47
CA LYS A 181 12.80 -9.89 31.46
C LYS A 181 13.72 -9.68 32.66
N HIS A 182 13.81 -8.45 33.15
CA HIS A 182 14.59 -8.07 34.34
C HIS A 182 13.75 -8.05 35.63
N ALA A 183 12.50 -8.62 35.60
CA ALA A 183 11.56 -8.64 36.72
C ALA A 183 11.21 -7.26 37.27
N ILE A 184 11.28 -6.21 36.44
CA ILE A 184 10.90 -4.84 36.79
C ILE A 184 9.43 -4.62 36.45
N ALA A 185 8.64 -4.20 37.43
CA ALA A 185 7.22 -3.95 37.25
C ALA A 185 6.98 -2.67 36.44
N VAL A 186 6.23 -2.82 35.35
CA VAL A 186 5.74 -1.68 34.54
C VAL A 186 4.33 -1.32 35.00
N PRO A 187 4.00 -0.03 35.18
CA PRO A 187 2.65 0.37 35.55
C PRO A 187 1.58 -0.20 34.59
N SER A 188 0.53 -0.81 35.15
CA SER A 188 -0.47 -1.57 34.39
C SER A 188 -1.22 -0.71 33.34
N HIS A 189 -1.40 0.58 33.60
CA HIS A 189 -2.02 1.51 32.63
C HIS A 189 -1.19 1.66 31.34
N LEU A 190 0.15 1.50 31.39
CA LEU A 190 1.01 1.60 30.22
C LEU A 190 0.92 0.36 29.32
N THR A 191 0.69 -0.82 29.90
CA THR A 191 0.57 -2.06 29.10
C THR A 191 -0.72 -2.07 28.27
N SER A 192 -1.75 -1.35 28.72
CA SER A 192 -3.04 -1.21 28.01
C SER A 192 -3.07 -0.04 27.01
N LEU A 193 -2.05 0.84 27.00
CA LEU A 193 -2.02 1.95 26.04
C LEU A 193 -1.92 1.45 24.60
N ALA A 194 -2.80 1.99 23.77
CA ALA A 194 -2.77 1.81 22.32
C ALA A 194 -1.76 2.78 21.69
N SER A 195 -0.47 2.71 22.11
CA SER A 195 0.60 3.58 21.63
C SER A 195 1.93 2.83 21.59
N THR A 196 2.86 3.33 20.81
CA THR A 196 4.24 2.84 20.83
C THR A 196 4.95 3.44 22.03
N LEU A 197 5.44 2.57 22.92
CA LEU A 197 6.06 2.98 24.18
C LEU A 197 7.52 2.59 24.23
N VAL A 198 8.35 3.53 24.72
CA VAL A 198 9.69 3.25 25.23
C VAL A 198 9.63 3.41 26.74
N VAL A 199 9.88 2.33 27.47
CA VAL A 199 9.91 2.31 28.93
C VAL A 199 11.35 2.26 29.42
N CYS A 200 11.61 2.92 30.55
CA CYS A 200 12.95 3.13 31.04
C CYS A 200 13.09 2.70 32.50
N ALA A 201 14.19 2.02 32.80
CA ALA A 201 14.56 1.67 34.16
C ALA A 201 16.01 2.05 34.45
N TYR A 202 16.26 2.40 35.70
CA TYR A 202 17.54 2.79 36.25
C TYR A 202 17.79 2.00 37.53
N ASN A 203 18.90 1.28 37.61
CA ASN A 203 19.27 0.41 38.73
C ASN A 203 18.13 -0.52 39.16
N ASP A 204 17.54 -1.20 38.15
CA ASP A 204 16.43 -2.15 38.29
C ASP A 204 15.12 -1.57 38.86
N GLU A 205 14.98 -0.23 38.84
CA GLU A 205 13.72 0.47 39.15
C GLU A 205 13.15 1.18 37.92
N TYR A 206 11.86 1.12 37.72
CA TYR A 206 11.16 1.87 36.68
C TYR A 206 11.25 3.38 36.96
N VAL A 207 11.74 4.19 35.99
CA VAL A 207 11.96 5.63 36.16
C VAL A 207 11.16 6.50 35.22
N GLY A 208 10.51 5.92 34.22
CA GLY A 208 9.69 6.70 33.31
C GLY A 208 9.43 6.01 31.99
N HIS A 209 8.70 6.72 31.13
CA HIS A 209 8.38 6.26 29.79
C HIS A 209 8.26 7.42 28.80
N ILE A 210 8.37 7.08 27.51
CA ILE A 210 8.16 7.95 26.36
C ILE A 210 7.10 7.32 25.48
N VAL A 211 6.09 8.09 25.13
CA VAL A 211 5.04 7.72 24.17
C VAL A 211 5.46 8.25 22.81
N LEU A 212 5.53 7.36 21.83
CA LEU A 212 5.85 7.69 20.46
C LEU A 212 4.62 7.50 19.57
N GLU A 213 4.47 8.39 18.63
CA GLU A 213 3.39 8.35 17.63
C GLU A 213 4.01 8.30 16.23
N ASP A 214 3.50 7.40 15.41
CA ASP A 214 3.86 7.35 13.98
C ASP A 214 3.06 8.42 13.26
N GLU A 215 3.74 9.33 12.58
CA GLU A 215 3.13 10.51 11.98
C GLU A 215 2.35 10.14 10.73
N LEU A 216 1.06 10.51 10.69
CA LEU A 216 0.25 10.40 9.48
C LEU A 216 0.82 11.30 8.38
N LYS A 217 0.71 10.88 7.13
CA LYS A 217 1.02 11.74 5.98
C LYS A 217 -0.04 12.84 5.85
N ASP A 218 0.37 14.04 5.47
CA ASP A 218 -0.51 15.22 5.36
C ASP A 218 -1.73 14.99 4.47
N ASP A 219 -1.60 14.19 3.41
CA ASP A 219 -2.67 13.93 2.44
C ASP A 219 -3.69 12.88 2.89
N THR A 220 -3.54 12.29 4.08
CA THR A 220 -4.44 11.20 4.54
C THR A 220 -5.79 11.71 5.07
N GLU A 221 -5.88 12.96 5.48
CA GLU A 221 -7.10 13.55 6.07
C GLU A 221 -8.31 13.50 5.11
N HIS A 222 -8.08 13.68 3.81
CA HIS A 222 -9.12 13.66 2.77
C HIS A 222 -9.10 12.40 1.90
N LEU A 223 -8.31 11.40 2.28
CA LEU A 223 -8.09 10.19 1.47
C LEU A 223 -9.38 9.42 1.20
N VAL A 224 -10.18 9.17 2.23
CA VAL A 224 -11.42 8.39 2.10
C VAL A 224 -12.46 9.12 1.25
N GLU A 225 -12.60 10.43 1.42
CA GLU A 225 -13.50 11.26 0.61
C GLU A 225 -13.09 11.23 -0.87
N ALA A 226 -11.79 11.38 -1.15
CA ALA A 226 -11.27 11.35 -2.51
C ALA A 226 -11.47 9.98 -3.18
N LEU A 227 -11.29 8.87 -2.44
CA LEU A 227 -11.52 7.52 -2.93
C LEU A 227 -13.01 7.25 -3.20
N ASN A 228 -13.88 7.69 -2.32
CA ASN A 228 -15.34 7.58 -2.52
C ASN A 228 -15.79 8.34 -3.78
N ALA A 229 -15.23 9.52 -4.04
CA ALA A 229 -15.56 10.31 -5.22
C ALA A 229 -15.20 9.63 -6.55
N VAL A 230 -14.26 8.68 -6.55
CA VAL A 230 -13.86 7.91 -7.74
C VAL A 230 -14.45 6.50 -7.80
N GLY A 231 -15.38 6.16 -6.89
CA GLY A 231 -16.12 4.90 -6.92
C GLY A 231 -15.58 3.79 -6.04
N VAL A 232 -14.63 4.07 -5.15
CA VAL A 232 -14.23 3.14 -4.08
C VAL A 232 -15.28 3.20 -2.99
N HIS A 233 -15.84 2.05 -2.62
CA HIS A 233 -16.91 1.95 -1.63
C HIS A 233 -16.45 1.35 -0.30
N LYS A 234 -15.29 0.71 -0.28
CA LYS A 234 -14.75 0.08 0.92
C LYS A 234 -13.27 0.39 1.08
N THR A 235 -12.90 0.82 2.29
CA THR A 235 -11.51 1.04 2.68
C THR A 235 -11.17 0.23 3.92
N VAL A 236 -10.00 -0.41 3.95
CA VAL A 236 -9.56 -1.32 5.02
C VAL A 236 -8.12 -1.04 5.38
N VAL A 237 -7.77 -1.10 6.66
CA VAL A 237 -6.36 -1.08 7.11
C VAL A 237 -5.96 -2.45 7.63
N LEU A 238 -4.84 -2.98 7.16
CA LEU A 238 -4.22 -4.21 7.67
C LEU A 238 -2.83 -3.89 8.22
N SER A 239 -2.57 -4.21 9.49
CA SER A 239 -1.28 -3.91 10.14
C SER A 239 -0.82 -5.00 11.09
N GLY A 240 0.50 -5.10 11.29
CA GLY A 240 1.11 -5.92 12.32
C GLY A 240 1.05 -5.32 13.72
N ASP A 241 0.68 -4.04 13.84
CA ASP A 241 0.62 -3.33 15.11
C ASP A 241 -0.58 -3.77 15.96
N LYS A 242 -0.59 -3.34 17.24
CA LYS A 242 -1.70 -3.63 18.16
C LYS A 242 -3.03 -3.18 17.58
N GLN A 243 -4.08 -3.98 17.72
CA GLN A 243 -5.43 -3.72 17.19
C GLN A 243 -5.93 -2.32 17.54
N ALA A 244 -5.85 -1.93 18.81
CA ALA A 244 -6.32 -0.62 19.27
C ALA A 244 -5.59 0.57 18.62
N LEU A 245 -4.29 0.41 18.28
CA LEU A 245 -3.53 1.44 17.58
C LEU A 245 -4.01 1.61 16.14
N VAL A 246 -4.27 0.49 15.47
CA VAL A 246 -4.74 0.48 14.07
C VAL A 246 -6.15 1.05 13.97
N GLU A 247 -7.04 0.72 14.91
CA GLU A 247 -8.40 1.26 15.00
C GLU A 247 -8.41 2.78 15.22
N ASN A 248 -7.55 3.29 16.12
CA ASN A 248 -7.45 4.73 16.36
C ASN A 248 -7.03 5.50 15.11
N ILE A 249 -6.04 4.98 14.37
CA ILE A 249 -5.59 5.58 13.11
C ILE A 249 -6.69 5.50 12.05
N ALA A 250 -7.32 4.35 11.86
CA ALA A 250 -8.39 4.18 10.90
C ALA A 250 -9.56 5.16 11.18
N GLN A 251 -9.94 5.29 12.44
CA GLN A 251 -10.99 6.21 12.85
C GLN A 251 -10.63 7.67 12.58
N SER A 252 -9.37 8.08 12.81
CA SER A 252 -8.92 9.48 12.59
C SER A 252 -8.96 9.90 11.12
N ILE A 253 -8.86 8.95 10.18
CA ILE A 253 -8.88 9.20 8.73
C ILE A 253 -10.17 8.73 8.05
N GLY A 254 -11.16 8.24 8.83
CA GLY A 254 -12.47 7.83 8.32
C GLY A 254 -12.53 6.45 7.66
N ILE A 255 -11.56 5.58 7.89
CA ILE A 255 -11.57 4.18 7.41
C ILE A 255 -12.41 3.33 8.35
N GLU A 256 -13.38 2.57 7.82
CA GLU A 256 -14.38 1.84 8.59
C GLU A 256 -13.88 0.51 9.15
N GLU A 257 -12.97 -0.17 8.45
CA GLU A 257 -12.52 -1.52 8.81
C GLU A 257 -11.00 -1.54 9.06
N ALA A 258 -10.59 -2.02 10.24
CA ALA A 258 -9.19 -2.04 10.66
C ALA A 258 -8.84 -3.34 11.38
N HIS A 259 -7.75 -3.98 10.97
CA HIS A 259 -7.25 -5.22 11.56
C HIS A 259 -5.78 -5.09 11.93
N GLY A 260 -5.53 -5.26 13.23
CA GLY A 260 -4.19 -5.25 13.82
C GLY A 260 -3.70 -6.66 14.18
N ASN A 261 -2.50 -6.72 14.77
CA ASN A 261 -1.83 -7.96 15.19
C ASN A 261 -1.66 -8.99 14.07
N LEU A 262 -1.60 -8.57 12.81
CA LEU A 262 -1.51 -9.46 11.67
C LEU A 262 -0.05 -9.81 11.36
N LEU A 263 0.21 -11.09 11.16
CA LEU A 263 1.42 -11.56 10.48
C LEU A 263 1.25 -11.41 8.95
N PRO A 264 2.32 -11.46 8.15
CA PRO A 264 2.23 -11.34 6.70
C PRO A 264 1.21 -12.31 6.07
N GLU A 265 1.16 -13.56 6.54
CA GLU A 265 0.18 -14.56 6.07
C GLU A 265 -1.26 -14.16 6.45
N GLY A 266 -1.45 -13.52 7.60
CA GLY A 266 -2.73 -12.99 8.05
C GLY A 266 -3.25 -11.88 7.13
N LYS A 267 -2.38 -10.97 6.68
CA LYS A 267 -2.72 -9.94 5.70
C LYS A 267 -3.22 -10.55 4.38
N VAL A 268 -2.50 -11.58 3.89
CA VAL A 268 -2.90 -12.31 2.67
C VAL A 268 -4.27 -12.98 2.84
N ALA A 269 -4.51 -13.64 3.97
CA ALA A 269 -5.80 -14.30 4.24
C ALA A 269 -6.97 -13.31 4.30
N HIS A 270 -6.77 -12.12 4.88
CA HIS A 270 -7.78 -11.05 4.86
C HIS A 270 -8.04 -10.55 3.44
N LEU A 271 -6.99 -10.33 2.66
CA LEU A 271 -7.10 -9.89 1.26
C LEU A 271 -7.90 -10.90 0.41
N GLU A 272 -7.63 -12.21 0.56
CA GLU A 272 -8.37 -13.27 -0.14
C GLU A 272 -9.87 -13.25 0.17
N ARG A 273 -10.25 -12.99 1.42
CA ARG A 273 -11.66 -12.84 1.80
C ARG A 273 -12.29 -11.62 1.12
N LEU A 274 -11.61 -10.48 1.13
CA LEU A 274 -12.11 -9.27 0.49
C LEU A 274 -12.31 -9.46 -1.02
N LYS A 275 -11.47 -10.25 -1.69
CA LYS A 275 -11.58 -10.56 -3.12
C LYS A 275 -12.83 -11.36 -3.48
N THR A 276 -13.47 -12.06 -2.53
CA THR A 276 -14.72 -12.78 -2.79
C THR A 276 -15.93 -11.85 -2.90
N ASP A 277 -15.90 -10.71 -2.23
CA ASP A 277 -17.02 -9.78 -2.09
C ASP A 277 -16.88 -8.52 -2.96
N ALA A 278 -15.66 -8.24 -3.45
CA ALA A 278 -15.33 -7.06 -4.24
C ALA A 278 -15.20 -7.36 -5.73
N ASN A 279 -15.46 -6.39 -6.62
CA ASN A 279 -15.17 -6.52 -8.05
C ASN A 279 -13.66 -6.55 -8.27
N ALA A 280 -12.95 -5.57 -7.70
CA ALA A 280 -11.50 -5.56 -7.71
C ALA A 280 -10.95 -4.90 -6.44
N VAL A 281 -9.90 -5.51 -5.88
CA VAL A 281 -9.20 -5.05 -4.68
C VAL A 281 -7.85 -4.48 -5.06
N ALA A 282 -7.57 -3.24 -4.63
CA ALA A 282 -6.23 -2.69 -4.61
C ALA A 282 -5.61 -2.86 -3.22
N PHE A 283 -4.33 -3.19 -3.16
CA PHE A 283 -3.53 -3.18 -1.93
C PHE A 283 -2.42 -2.14 -2.06
N VAL A 284 -2.31 -1.27 -1.05
CA VAL A 284 -1.31 -0.20 -0.99
C VAL A 284 -0.36 -0.48 0.16
N GLY A 285 0.94 -0.57 -0.11
CA GLY A 285 1.97 -0.90 0.88
C GLY A 285 3.34 -0.32 0.54
N ASP A 286 4.34 -0.54 1.42
CA ASP A 286 5.72 -0.07 1.24
C ASP A 286 6.58 -0.99 0.35
N GLY A 287 6.09 -2.19 0.05
CA GLY A 287 6.75 -3.16 -0.83
C GLY A 287 7.78 -4.06 -0.16
N ILE A 288 8.20 -3.80 1.07
CA ILE A 288 9.24 -4.59 1.76
C ILE A 288 8.61 -5.77 2.49
N ASN A 289 7.69 -5.48 3.40
CA ASN A 289 7.03 -6.49 4.23
C ASN A 289 5.75 -7.05 3.61
N ASP A 290 5.17 -6.32 2.67
CA ASP A 290 3.85 -6.59 2.09
C ASP A 290 3.90 -7.19 0.69
N ALA A 291 5.10 -7.60 0.21
CA ALA A 291 5.26 -8.18 -1.13
C ALA A 291 4.27 -9.32 -1.44
N PRO A 292 3.97 -10.27 -0.52
CA PRO A 292 2.95 -11.30 -0.77
C PRO A 292 1.55 -10.73 -0.96
N ALA A 293 1.13 -9.75 -0.15
CA ALA A 293 -0.18 -9.11 -0.25
C ALA A 293 -0.31 -8.27 -1.53
N LEU A 294 0.74 -7.51 -1.87
CA LEU A 294 0.83 -6.75 -3.13
C LEU A 294 0.69 -7.64 -4.37
N ALA A 295 1.37 -8.80 -4.37
CA ALA A 295 1.31 -9.75 -5.48
C ALA A 295 -0.07 -10.44 -5.61
N GLN A 296 -0.78 -10.60 -4.49
CA GLN A 296 -2.06 -11.29 -4.42
C GLN A 296 -3.25 -10.38 -4.74
N ALA A 297 -3.13 -9.07 -4.57
CA ALA A 297 -4.17 -8.10 -4.93
C ALA A 297 -4.44 -8.09 -6.44
N HIS A 298 -5.63 -7.63 -6.86
CA HIS A 298 -5.90 -7.36 -8.28
C HIS A 298 -5.00 -6.22 -8.79
N VAL A 299 -4.75 -5.20 -7.94
CA VAL A 299 -3.82 -4.12 -8.19
C VAL A 299 -2.95 -3.91 -6.95
N GLY A 300 -1.65 -4.19 -7.05
CA GLY A 300 -0.68 -3.84 -6.02
C GLY A 300 -0.09 -2.45 -6.28
N ILE A 301 -0.15 -1.58 -5.28
CA ILE A 301 0.39 -0.21 -5.34
C ILE A 301 1.51 -0.10 -4.30
N VAL A 302 2.71 0.17 -4.76
CA VAL A 302 3.87 0.37 -3.87
C VAL A 302 4.10 1.86 -3.70
N MET A 303 4.07 2.31 -2.44
CA MET A 303 4.46 3.66 -2.07
C MET A 303 5.99 3.71 -1.94
N HIS A 304 6.62 4.58 -2.72
CA HIS A 304 8.04 4.84 -2.54
C HIS A 304 8.19 6.03 -1.58
N SER A 305 8.90 5.85 -0.48
CA SER A 305 9.32 6.97 0.35
C SER A 305 10.28 7.80 -0.50
N GLY A 306 9.83 8.98 -0.94
CA GLY A 306 10.58 9.84 -1.82
C GLY A 306 11.96 10.20 -1.25
N SER A 307 12.95 9.38 -1.56
CA SER A 307 14.32 9.80 -1.66
C SER A 307 14.51 10.14 -3.14
N ASP A 308 14.83 11.39 -3.40
CA ASP A 308 15.14 11.91 -4.72
C ASP A 308 16.03 10.94 -5.49
N ILE A 309 15.53 10.50 -6.67
CA ILE A 309 16.37 9.88 -7.68
C ILE A 309 16.92 11.01 -8.55
#